data_26679a0a38f376a25f5b73561892a3df
#
_entry.id   26679a0a38f376a25f5b73561892a3df
#
_cell.length_a   1.000
_cell.length_b   1.000
_cell.length_c   1.000
_cell.angle_alpha   90.00
_cell.angle_beta   90.00
_cell.angle_gamma   90.00
#
_symmetry.space_group_name_H-M   'P 1'
#
loop_
_entity.id
_entity.type
_entity.pdbx_description
1 polymer ?
#
loop_
_entity_poly.entity_id
_entity_poly.type
_entity_poly.pdbx_seq_one_letter_code
_entity_poly.pdbx_strand_id
1 'polypeptide(L)'
;MLQASGETRVVTPHDVSMERRTKTVPIIYIVGPIAALAGLLFGMDIGIISGALPLIAKAFRASDVIQEFVVSAMMLGAALGAVTGGWLSHRFGRRITLLISGVVFVLGAIGCALAISAYMLIGMRAILGIAVGISSYIAPIYLSEISPERSRGALISGYQLSIMVGILLAYLIDAGLSYSGSWRLMLGSMAPLAGILVVAMFFLPTSPRWLMSKRRDDEALGVLLKLRQNDAGVAQAELAAIRQSLQVEGNGFRLFRKNGNFRRSTFLGMLLQFMQQFTGANVILYYAPKILGLAGIATGADRMWGTVAIGVLMALATFIAVSQVDRIGRKPLLYIGYAVMGACMLGMGVLFTVGLGTAFSAGIAIALLIAFVISYAMSAAPVVWILCSEIQPLNGRDFGVSCSTVTNWVSNFIVGATFLSLLTTLGTGTTFCMYAALNFLFIVLVYLLLPETKGVTLENIERKLMSGVRLRNIGI
;
A
#
# COMPACT_ATOMS: atom_id res chain seq x y z
N MET A 1 45.32 37.00 54.32
CA MET A 1 44.91 35.58 54.25
C MET A 1 43.54 35.56 53.62
N LEU A 2 43.47 35.28 52.31
CA LEU A 2 42.25 35.14 51.56
C LEU A 2 42.11 33.66 51.17
N GLN A 3 41.09 32.99 51.71
CA GLN A 3 40.69 31.68 51.29
C GLN A 3 39.64 31.80 50.15
N ALA A 4 40.03 31.37 48.97
CA ALA A 4 39.11 31.15 47.84
C ALA A 4 38.49 29.78 47.93
N SER A 5 37.15 29.69 48.20
CA SER A 5 36.36 28.47 48.13
C SER A 5 36.00 28.19 46.64
N GLY A 6 36.69 27.24 46.03
CA GLY A 6 36.31 26.73 44.74
C GLY A 6 35.19 25.70 44.88
N GLU A 7 33.97 26.10 44.60
CA GLU A 7 32.84 25.15 44.40
C GLU A 7 32.95 24.46 43.03
N THR A 8 33.40 23.22 43.03
CA THR A 8 33.27 22.31 41.87
C THR A 8 31.82 21.88 41.71
N ARG A 9 31.11 22.48 40.75
CA ARG A 9 29.77 22.08 40.35
C ARG A 9 29.83 20.65 39.79
N VAL A 10 29.34 19.71 40.56
CA VAL A 10 29.13 18.32 40.11
C VAL A 10 27.97 18.33 39.12
N VAL A 11 28.28 18.22 37.82
CA VAL A 11 27.28 18.07 36.75
C VAL A 11 26.65 16.68 36.92
N THR A 12 25.40 16.63 37.33
CA THR A 12 24.66 15.37 37.43
C THR A 12 24.23 14.87 36.06
N PRO A 13 24.12 13.53 35.86
CA PRO A 13 23.69 12.94 34.57
C PRO A 13 22.32 13.45 34.07
N HIS A 14 21.54 14.10 34.92
CA HIS A 14 20.24 14.66 34.60
C HIS A 14 20.31 15.99 33.83
N ASP A 15 21.40 16.77 34.00
CA ASP A 15 21.57 18.06 33.33
C ASP A 15 21.99 17.90 31.86
N VAL A 16 22.54 16.75 31.48
CA VAL A 16 22.95 16.43 30.10
C VAL A 16 21.76 16.01 29.22
N SER A 17 20.61 15.66 29.83
CA SER A 17 19.42 15.16 29.10
C SER A 17 18.48 16.26 28.60
N MET A 18 18.61 17.50 29.03
CA MET A 18 17.68 18.58 28.67
C MET A 18 18.10 19.44 27.46
N GLU A 19 19.35 19.39 27.01
CA GLU A 19 19.83 20.25 25.92
C GLU A 19 19.88 19.60 24.53
N ARG A 20 19.47 18.32 24.40
CA ARG A 20 19.33 17.70 23.07
C ARG A 20 17.87 17.66 22.59
N ARG A 21 17.23 18.81 22.46
CA ARG A 21 16.18 19.00 21.46
C ARG A 21 16.88 18.91 20.09
N THR A 22 17.03 17.69 19.57
CA THR A 22 17.46 17.48 18.19
C THR A 22 16.50 18.25 17.29
N LYS A 23 16.95 19.40 16.78
CA LYS A 23 16.28 20.11 15.68
C LYS A 23 16.09 19.09 14.57
N THR A 24 14.85 18.76 14.28
CA THR A 24 14.49 17.86 13.18
C THR A 24 15.12 18.38 11.89
N VAL A 25 15.85 17.50 11.22
CA VAL A 25 16.66 17.87 10.06
C VAL A 25 15.76 18.39 8.94
N PRO A 26 16.06 19.56 8.35
CA PRO A 26 15.32 20.06 7.17
C PRO A 26 15.18 19.04 6.04
N ILE A 27 16.17 18.17 5.83
CA ILE A 27 16.17 17.09 4.82
C ILE A 27 15.00 16.10 5.00
N ILE A 28 14.56 15.77 6.22
CA ILE A 28 13.42 14.87 6.44
C ILE A 28 12.12 15.47 5.93
N TYR A 29 11.94 16.79 6.10
CA TYR A 29 10.76 17.49 5.56
C TYR A 29 10.74 17.53 4.03
N ILE A 30 11.88 17.30 3.36
CA ILE A 30 11.97 17.19 1.90
C ILE A 30 11.79 15.74 1.45
N VAL A 31 12.45 14.82 2.12
CA VAL A 31 12.46 13.39 1.74
C VAL A 31 11.10 12.72 1.94
N GLY A 32 10.43 13.03 3.05
CA GLY A 32 9.10 12.48 3.35
C GLY A 32 8.08 12.75 2.25
N PRO A 33 7.83 14.02 1.89
CA PRO A 33 6.92 14.38 0.80
C PRO A 33 7.30 13.78 -0.57
N ILE A 34 8.59 13.72 -0.89
CA ILE A 34 9.03 13.17 -2.19
C ILE A 34 8.76 11.66 -2.27
N ALA A 35 9.05 10.92 -1.21
CA ALA A 35 8.72 9.50 -1.20
C ALA A 35 7.20 9.26 -1.10
N ALA A 36 6.46 10.20 -0.48
CA ALA A 36 5.01 10.21 -0.48
C ALA A 36 4.41 10.42 -1.90
N LEU A 37 5.10 11.14 -2.81
CA LEU A 37 4.70 11.26 -4.21
C LEU A 37 4.62 9.90 -4.91
N ALA A 38 5.49 8.95 -4.59
CA ALA A 38 5.40 7.60 -5.14
C ALA A 38 4.12 6.87 -4.69
N GLY A 39 3.72 7.05 -3.43
CA GLY A 39 2.44 6.56 -2.92
C GLY A 39 1.25 7.26 -3.56
N LEU A 40 1.32 8.58 -3.72
CA LEU A 40 0.27 9.38 -4.36
C LEU A 40 0.04 8.95 -5.81
N LEU A 41 1.11 8.73 -6.60
CA LEU A 41 1.03 8.24 -7.96
C LEU A 41 0.41 6.84 -8.04
N PHE A 42 0.77 5.95 -7.11
CA PHE A 42 0.15 4.63 -6.98
C PHE A 42 -1.36 4.76 -6.71
N GLY A 43 -1.77 5.61 -5.77
CA GLY A 43 -3.18 5.87 -5.48
C GLY A 43 -3.93 6.48 -6.67
N MET A 44 -3.29 7.42 -7.37
CA MET A 44 -3.88 8.02 -8.57
C MET A 44 -4.14 7.00 -9.68
N ASP A 45 -3.24 6.05 -9.90
CA ASP A 45 -3.47 5.04 -10.93
C ASP A 45 -4.65 4.12 -10.60
N ILE A 46 -4.84 3.79 -9.32
CA ILE A 46 -6.00 3.05 -8.84
C ILE A 46 -7.30 3.83 -9.08
N GLY A 47 -7.30 5.11 -8.75
CA GLY A 47 -8.51 5.93 -8.81
C GLY A 47 -8.91 6.30 -10.24
N ILE A 48 -7.95 6.76 -11.05
CA ILE A 48 -8.21 7.36 -12.35
C ILE A 48 -8.87 6.41 -13.36
N ILE A 49 -8.57 5.11 -13.25
CA ILE A 49 -9.18 4.13 -14.13
C ILE A 49 -10.68 3.99 -13.88
N SER A 50 -11.14 4.26 -12.67
CA SER A 50 -12.55 4.19 -12.29
C SER A 50 -13.41 5.14 -13.12
N GLY A 51 -13.01 6.39 -13.25
CA GLY A 51 -13.72 7.39 -14.05
C GLY A 51 -13.45 7.32 -15.55
N ALA A 52 -12.22 6.95 -15.93
CA ALA A 52 -11.84 6.84 -17.33
C ALA A 52 -12.48 5.62 -18.04
N LEU A 53 -12.71 4.51 -17.33
CA LEU A 53 -13.16 3.24 -17.91
C LEU A 53 -14.48 3.33 -18.71
N PRO A 54 -15.56 3.98 -18.23
CA PRO A 54 -16.77 4.12 -19.01
C PRO A 54 -16.57 4.88 -20.33
N LEU A 55 -15.69 5.89 -20.33
CA LEU A 55 -15.35 6.68 -21.50
C LEU A 55 -14.48 5.88 -22.49
N ILE A 56 -13.52 5.10 -21.98
CA ILE A 56 -12.70 4.17 -22.76
C ILE A 56 -13.56 3.11 -23.41
N ALA A 57 -14.48 2.52 -22.65
CA ALA A 57 -15.42 1.51 -23.15
C ALA A 57 -16.25 2.04 -24.33
N LYS A 58 -16.74 3.28 -24.23
CA LYS A 58 -17.47 3.95 -25.30
C LYS A 58 -16.56 4.27 -26.50
N ALA A 59 -15.35 4.79 -26.26
CA ALA A 59 -14.42 5.21 -27.31
C ALA A 59 -13.94 4.04 -28.19
N PHE A 60 -13.62 2.91 -27.58
CA PHE A 60 -13.09 1.71 -28.26
C PHE A 60 -14.15 0.63 -28.50
N ARG A 61 -15.43 0.87 -28.12
CA ARG A 61 -16.48 -0.17 -28.12
C ARG A 61 -16.01 -1.46 -27.43
N ALA A 62 -15.32 -1.29 -26.30
CA ALA A 62 -14.66 -2.37 -25.60
C ALA A 62 -15.67 -3.30 -24.92
N SER A 63 -15.56 -4.62 -25.21
CA SER A 63 -16.31 -5.65 -24.48
C SER A 63 -15.91 -5.66 -23.00
N ASP A 64 -16.73 -6.30 -22.14
CA ASP A 64 -16.44 -6.40 -20.70
C ASP A 64 -15.06 -7.03 -20.45
N VAL A 65 -14.69 -8.06 -21.21
CA VAL A 65 -13.38 -8.71 -21.13
C VAL A 65 -12.23 -7.72 -21.44
N ILE A 66 -12.38 -6.90 -22.48
CA ILE A 66 -11.35 -5.88 -22.80
C ILE A 66 -11.28 -4.83 -21.68
N GLN A 67 -12.41 -4.41 -21.12
CA GLN A 67 -12.46 -3.50 -19.96
C GLN A 67 -11.75 -4.09 -18.75
N GLU A 68 -11.98 -5.37 -18.44
CA GLU A 68 -11.29 -6.10 -17.38
C GLU A 68 -9.77 -6.11 -17.59
N PHE A 69 -9.29 -6.36 -18.81
CA PHE A 69 -7.86 -6.30 -19.10
C PHE A 69 -7.30 -4.87 -19.03
N VAL A 70 -8.03 -3.86 -19.44
CA VAL A 70 -7.63 -2.45 -19.26
C VAL A 70 -7.43 -2.13 -17.78
N VAL A 71 -8.28 -2.63 -16.89
CA VAL A 71 -8.13 -2.44 -15.45
C VAL A 71 -7.00 -3.29 -14.90
N SER A 72 -6.98 -4.58 -15.18
CA SER A 72 -6.15 -5.58 -14.51
C SER A 72 -4.70 -5.65 -15.02
N ALA A 73 -4.41 -5.23 -16.26
CA ALA A 73 -3.06 -5.26 -16.83
C ALA A 73 -2.03 -4.53 -15.96
N MET A 74 -2.43 -3.44 -15.31
CA MET A 74 -1.58 -2.72 -14.36
C MET A 74 -1.14 -3.61 -13.19
N MET A 75 -2.05 -4.42 -12.63
CA MET A 75 -1.74 -5.29 -11.49
C MET A 75 -0.74 -6.39 -11.90
N LEU A 76 -0.87 -6.93 -13.10
CA LEU A 76 0.09 -7.90 -13.63
C LEU A 76 1.47 -7.25 -13.81
N GLY A 77 1.51 -6.03 -14.38
CA GLY A 77 2.71 -5.22 -14.45
C GLY A 77 3.31 -4.97 -13.06
N ALA A 78 2.48 -4.67 -12.06
CA ALA A 78 2.93 -4.40 -10.69
C ALA A 78 3.50 -5.66 -10.00
N ALA A 79 2.94 -6.84 -10.26
CA ALA A 79 3.54 -8.09 -9.79
C ALA A 79 4.96 -8.28 -10.35
N LEU A 80 5.16 -8.05 -11.66
CA LEU A 80 6.48 -8.10 -12.30
C LEU A 80 7.41 -7.00 -11.76
N GLY A 81 6.88 -5.79 -11.56
CA GLY A 81 7.60 -4.66 -11.00
C GLY A 81 8.09 -4.90 -9.57
N ALA A 82 7.27 -5.53 -8.72
CA ALA A 82 7.65 -5.88 -7.36
C ALA A 82 8.81 -6.89 -7.31
N VAL A 83 8.78 -7.90 -8.19
CA VAL A 83 9.87 -8.89 -8.32
C VAL A 83 11.15 -8.24 -8.84
N THR A 84 11.05 -7.50 -9.94
CA THR A 84 12.22 -6.88 -10.59
C THR A 84 12.78 -5.72 -9.77
N GLY A 85 11.93 -4.99 -9.03
CA GLY A 85 12.31 -3.89 -8.15
C GLY A 85 13.31 -4.30 -7.09
N GLY A 86 13.15 -5.47 -6.47
CA GLY A 86 14.10 -6.00 -5.51
C GLY A 86 15.49 -6.19 -6.12
N TRP A 87 15.58 -6.80 -7.31
CA TRP A 87 16.84 -6.99 -8.02
C TRP A 87 17.47 -5.65 -8.45
N LEU A 88 16.69 -4.73 -9.03
CA LEU A 88 17.14 -3.39 -9.42
C LEU A 88 17.68 -2.62 -8.21
N SER A 89 16.96 -2.65 -7.09
CA SER A 89 17.34 -1.98 -5.86
C SER A 89 18.63 -2.51 -5.25
N HIS A 90 18.82 -3.83 -5.29
CA HIS A 90 20.08 -4.42 -4.87
C HIS A 90 21.24 -4.01 -5.78
N ARG A 91 21.03 -3.94 -7.10
CA ARG A 91 22.09 -3.63 -8.07
C ARG A 91 22.44 -2.14 -8.11
N PHE A 92 21.44 -1.26 -8.21
CA PHE A 92 21.61 0.18 -8.48
C PHE A 92 21.31 1.07 -7.26
N GLY A 93 20.74 0.51 -6.19
CA GLY A 93 20.32 1.27 -5.00
C GLY A 93 18.91 1.82 -5.12
N ARG A 94 18.36 2.22 -3.97
CA ARG A 94 16.95 2.61 -3.83
C ARG A 94 16.62 3.86 -4.63
N ARG A 95 17.49 4.87 -4.56
CA ARG A 95 17.33 6.16 -5.26
C ARG A 95 17.22 5.98 -6.78
N ILE A 96 18.18 5.27 -7.38
CA ILE A 96 18.20 5.06 -8.84
C ILE A 96 17.01 4.20 -9.27
N THR A 97 16.65 3.19 -8.48
CA THR A 97 15.49 2.34 -8.77
C THR A 97 14.17 3.12 -8.75
N LEU A 98 13.99 4.06 -7.79
CA LEU A 98 12.83 4.95 -7.76
C LEU A 98 12.84 5.96 -8.93
N LEU A 99 14.02 6.43 -9.32
CA LEU A 99 14.17 7.29 -10.50
C LEU A 99 13.76 6.56 -11.78
N ILE A 100 14.21 5.32 -11.97
CA ILE A 100 13.80 4.46 -13.09
C ILE A 100 12.28 4.25 -13.06
N SER A 101 11.72 3.93 -11.89
CA SER A 101 10.27 3.81 -11.73
C SER A 101 9.53 5.08 -12.14
N GLY A 102 10.00 6.25 -11.70
CA GLY A 102 9.41 7.55 -12.09
C GLY A 102 9.43 7.79 -13.60
N VAL A 103 10.56 7.48 -14.26
CA VAL A 103 10.67 7.61 -15.73
C VAL A 103 9.70 6.66 -16.45
N VAL A 104 9.64 5.39 -16.02
CA VAL A 104 8.69 4.40 -16.58
C VAL A 104 7.24 4.84 -16.31
N PHE A 105 6.97 5.48 -15.17
CA PHE A 105 5.66 6.04 -14.86
C PHE A 105 5.27 7.16 -15.82
N VAL A 106 6.17 8.12 -16.08
CA VAL A 106 5.95 9.20 -17.06
C VAL A 106 5.64 8.62 -18.44
N LEU A 107 6.48 7.69 -18.93
CA LEU A 107 6.31 7.07 -20.24
C LEU A 107 5.00 6.27 -20.32
N GLY A 108 4.66 5.53 -19.27
CA GLY A 108 3.40 4.78 -19.17
C GLY A 108 2.17 5.69 -19.18
N ALA A 109 2.18 6.77 -18.39
CA ALA A 109 1.07 7.73 -18.33
C ALA A 109 0.85 8.45 -19.68
N ILE A 110 1.93 8.93 -20.32
CA ILE A 110 1.87 9.53 -21.64
C ILE A 110 1.40 8.51 -22.68
N GLY A 111 1.95 7.28 -22.64
CA GLY A 111 1.55 6.21 -23.53
C GLY A 111 0.07 5.82 -23.39
N CYS A 112 -0.47 5.81 -22.17
CA CYS A 112 -1.89 5.61 -21.92
C CYS A 112 -2.73 6.75 -22.50
N ALA A 113 -2.32 8.02 -22.33
CA ALA A 113 -3.02 9.18 -22.87
C ALA A 113 -3.05 9.22 -24.41
N LEU A 114 -1.98 8.73 -25.04
CA LEU A 114 -1.82 8.69 -26.49
C LEU A 114 -2.32 7.39 -27.14
N ALA A 115 -2.91 6.48 -26.36
CA ALA A 115 -3.35 5.18 -26.88
C ALA A 115 -4.39 5.32 -27.99
N ILE A 116 -4.11 4.68 -29.14
CA ILE A 116 -4.98 4.67 -30.34
C ILE A 116 -5.90 3.45 -30.38
N SER A 117 -5.61 2.43 -29.56
CA SER A 117 -6.42 1.21 -29.46
C SER A 117 -6.48 0.71 -28.00
N ALA A 118 -7.51 -0.11 -27.68
CA ALA A 118 -7.62 -0.73 -26.36
C ALA A 118 -6.43 -1.64 -26.04
N TYR A 119 -5.89 -2.36 -27.05
CA TYR A 119 -4.71 -3.23 -26.85
C TYR A 119 -3.45 -2.44 -26.53
N MET A 120 -3.25 -1.28 -27.21
CA MET A 120 -2.15 -0.38 -26.87
C MET A 120 -2.30 0.13 -25.43
N LEU A 121 -3.52 0.51 -25.04
CA LEU A 121 -3.81 0.97 -23.70
C LEU A 121 -3.52 -0.12 -22.65
N ILE A 122 -3.92 -1.38 -22.89
CA ILE A 122 -3.61 -2.53 -22.04
C ILE A 122 -2.08 -2.67 -21.86
N GLY A 123 -1.32 -2.61 -22.97
CA GLY A 123 0.14 -2.68 -22.92
C GLY A 123 0.78 -1.54 -22.13
N MET A 124 0.30 -0.30 -22.33
CA MET A 124 0.81 0.87 -21.59
C MET A 124 0.44 0.83 -20.10
N ARG A 125 -0.74 0.32 -19.76
CA ARG A 125 -1.14 0.06 -18.38
C ARG A 125 -0.25 -1.00 -17.70
N ALA A 126 0.15 -2.06 -18.42
CA ALA A 126 1.10 -3.03 -17.89
C ALA A 126 2.48 -2.40 -17.62
N ILE A 127 2.97 -1.53 -18.51
CA ILE A 127 4.23 -0.79 -18.32
C ILE A 127 4.11 0.15 -17.11
N LEU A 128 3.00 0.88 -16.98
CA LEU A 128 2.72 1.75 -15.86
C LEU A 128 2.66 0.93 -14.55
N GLY A 129 2.07 -0.28 -14.60
CA GLY A 129 2.06 -1.22 -13.50
C GLY A 129 3.46 -1.62 -13.04
N ILE A 130 4.41 -1.85 -13.94
CA ILE A 130 5.81 -2.14 -13.56
C ILE A 130 6.37 -1.00 -12.70
N ALA A 131 6.11 0.24 -13.07
CA ALA A 131 6.53 1.39 -12.28
C ALA A 131 5.88 1.42 -10.89
N VAL A 132 4.56 1.16 -10.82
CA VAL A 132 3.83 1.05 -9.55
C VAL A 132 4.40 -0.06 -8.68
N GLY A 133 4.66 -1.24 -9.24
CA GLY A 133 5.21 -2.38 -8.50
C GLY A 133 6.59 -2.10 -7.93
N ILE A 134 7.48 -1.48 -8.71
CA ILE A 134 8.80 -1.06 -8.25
C ILE A 134 8.66 -0.03 -7.11
N SER A 135 7.87 1.02 -7.31
CA SER A 135 7.74 2.12 -6.34
C SER A 135 7.06 1.67 -5.06
N SER A 136 6.01 0.85 -5.13
CA SER A 136 5.29 0.35 -3.95
C SER A 136 6.16 -0.52 -3.03
N TYR A 137 7.15 -1.22 -3.60
CA TYR A 137 8.10 -2.02 -2.84
C TYR A 137 9.27 -1.17 -2.31
N ILE A 138 9.85 -0.31 -3.16
CA ILE A 138 11.11 0.39 -2.84
C ILE A 138 10.90 1.66 -2.02
N ALA A 139 9.79 2.41 -2.20
CA ALA A 139 9.60 3.67 -1.49
C ALA A 139 9.51 3.50 0.04
N PRO A 140 8.76 2.53 0.59
CA PRO A 140 8.77 2.27 2.04
C PRO A 140 10.13 1.84 2.57
N ILE A 141 10.88 1.02 1.82
CA ILE A 141 12.24 0.60 2.17
C ILE A 141 13.16 1.82 2.21
N TYR A 142 13.16 2.64 1.17
CA TYR A 142 13.98 3.84 1.12
C TYR A 142 13.66 4.79 2.27
N LEU A 143 12.38 5.03 2.56
CA LEU A 143 11.94 5.83 3.71
C LEU A 143 12.48 5.25 5.03
N SER A 144 12.40 3.94 5.22
CA SER A 144 12.87 3.30 6.45
C SER A 144 14.39 3.39 6.65
N GLU A 145 15.17 3.42 5.54
CA GLU A 145 16.63 3.44 5.55
C GLU A 145 17.25 4.83 5.78
N ILE A 146 16.53 5.89 5.40
CA ILE A 146 17.04 7.28 5.55
C ILE A 146 16.44 8.00 6.77
N SER A 147 15.33 7.48 7.31
CA SER A 147 14.61 8.11 8.43
C SER A 147 15.25 7.77 9.77
N PRO A 148 15.33 8.74 10.71
CA PRO A 148 15.63 8.45 12.10
C PRO A 148 14.58 7.49 12.69
N GLU A 149 14.99 6.67 13.67
CA GLU A 149 14.09 5.70 14.33
C GLU A 149 12.78 6.33 14.83
N ARG A 150 12.85 7.54 15.41
CA ARG A 150 11.69 8.25 15.96
C ARG A 150 10.62 8.61 14.92
N SER A 151 11.00 8.92 13.69
CA SER A 151 10.09 9.40 12.64
C SER A 151 9.77 8.31 11.60
N ARG A 152 10.44 7.16 11.63
CA ARG A 152 10.29 6.08 10.64
C ARG A 152 8.85 5.61 10.50
N GLY A 153 8.18 5.33 11.63
CA GLY A 153 6.78 4.89 11.61
C GLY A 153 5.84 5.94 11.02
N ALA A 154 6.01 7.22 11.39
CA ALA A 154 5.20 8.32 10.87
C ALA A 154 5.37 8.49 9.34
N LEU A 155 6.59 8.35 8.82
CA LEU A 155 6.86 8.49 7.39
C LEU A 155 6.31 7.31 6.57
N ILE A 156 6.38 6.08 7.09
CA ILE A 156 5.76 4.91 6.45
C ILE A 156 4.23 5.03 6.47
N SER A 157 3.65 5.48 7.58
CA SER A 157 2.20 5.77 7.65
C SER A 157 1.81 6.91 6.72
N GLY A 158 2.65 7.94 6.59
CA GLY A 158 2.48 9.03 5.62
C GLY A 158 2.47 8.55 4.17
N TYR A 159 3.32 7.57 3.83
CA TYR A 159 3.28 6.92 2.51
C TYR A 159 1.94 6.22 2.26
N GLN A 160 1.43 5.47 3.24
CA GLN A 160 0.11 4.82 3.11
C GLN A 160 -1.03 5.83 2.99
N LEU A 161 -0.98 6.92 3.75
CA LEU A 161 -1.96 8.00 3.65
C LEU A 161 -1.89 8.67 2.27
N SER A 162 -0.70 8.86 1.70
CA SER A 162 -0.55 9.45 0.37
C SER A 162 -1.17 8.62 -0.74
N ILE A 163 -1.24 7.29 -0.60
CA ILE A 163 -1.99 6.42 -1.53
C ILE A 163 -3.48 6.79 -1.48
N MET A 164 -4.06 6.94 -0.29
CA MET A 164 -5.47 7.30 -0.15
C MET A 164 -5.77 8.70 -0.68
N VAL A 165 -4.88 9.66 -0.43
CA VAL A 165 -4.96 11.01 -1.01
C VAL A 165 -4.86 10.95 -2.54
N GLY A 166 -4.00 10.08 -3.06
CA GLY A 166 -3.86 9.84 -4.51
C GLY A 166 -5.15 9.31 -5.15
N ILE A 167 -5.82 8.34 -4.51
CA ILE A 167 -7.13 7.83 -4.96
C ILE A 167 -8.16 8.96 -4.98
N LEU A 168 -8.24 9.73 -3.90
CA LEU A 168 -9.17 10.86 -3.81
C LEU A 168 -8.88 11.93 -4.87
N LEU A 169 -7.60 12.27 -5.08
CA LEU A 169 -7.19 13.24 -6.11
C LEU A 169 -7.58 12.75 -7.51
N ALA A 170 -7.40 11.46 -7.79
CA ALA A 170 -7.82 10.85 -9.04
C ALA A 170 -9.33 10.97 -9.25
N TYR A 171 -10.14 10.67 -8.24
CA TYR A 171 -11.59 10.80 -8.32
C TYR A 171 -12.03 12.25 -8.54
N LEU A 172 -11.35 13.22 -7.92
CA LEU A 172 -11.59 14.65 -8.15
C LEU A 172 -11.26 15.07 -9.60
N ILE A 173 -10.13 14.59 -10.12
CA ILE A 173 -9.72 14.82 -11.52
C ILE A 173 -10.75 14.20 -12.47
N ASP A 174 -11.18 12.96 -12.22
CA ASP A 174 -12.18 12.27 -13.02
C ASP A 174 -13.51 13.00 -13.00
N ALA A 175 -13.96 13.44 -11.82
CA ALA A 175 -15.20 14.22 -11.69
C ALA A 175 -15.11 15.56 -12.45
N GLY A 176 -14.02 16.30 -12.31
CA GLY A 176 -13.78 17.56 -13.01
C GLY A 176 -13.68 17.39 -14.53
N LEU A 177 -12.98 16.36 -14.99
CA LEU A 177 -12.80 16.07 -16.42
C LEU A 177 -13.98 15.29 -17.05
N SER A 178 -14.91 14.78 -16.24
CA SER A 178 -16.09 14.08 -16.76
C SER A 178 -16.96 14.94 -17.67
N TYR A 179 -16.99 16.24 -17.42
CA TYR A 179 -17.71 17.22 -18.26
C TYR A 179 -17.08 17.39 -19.65
N SER A 180 -15.76 17.20 -19.78
CA SER A 180 -15.06 17.22 -21.07
C SER A 180 -15.13 15.88 -21.81
N GLY A 181 -15.45 14.79 -21.12
CA GLY A 181 -15.46 13.44 -21.67
C GLY A 181 -14.07 12.91 -22.10
N SER A 182 -12.98 13.55 -21.67
CA SER A 182 -11.63 13.21 -22.14
C SER A 182 -10.91 12.26 -21.18
N TRP A 183 -11.08 10.96 -21.38
CA TRP A 183 -10.33 9.93 -20.65
C TRP A 183 -8.79 10.05 -20.87
N ARG A 184 -8.37 10.63 -22.01
CA ARG A 184 -6.96 10.87 -22.29
C ARG A 184 -6.33 11.87 -21.32
N LEU A 185 -7.03 12.96 -21.02
CA LEU A 185 -6.59 13.94 -20.02
C LEU A 185 -6.59 13.34 -18.61
N MET A 186 -7.60 12.50 -18.28
CA MET A 186 -7.63 11.80 -17.01
C MET A 186 -6.35 10.97 -16.81
N LEU A 187 -6.03 10.04 -17.72
CA LEU A 187 -4.84 9.20 -17.64
C LEU A 187 -3.53 10.01 -17.75
N GLY A 188 -3.51 11.04 -18.60
CA GLY A 188 -2.35 11.92 -18.80
C GLY A 188 -2.02 12.80 -17.58
N SER A 189 -2.99 13.06 -16.70
CA SER A 189 -2.81 13.91 -15.51
C SER A 189 -1.78 13.38 -14.52
N MET A 190 -1.45 12.09 -14.59
CA MET A 190 -0.40 11.46 -13.77
C MET A 190 1.00 11.86 -14.23
N ALA A 191 1.20 12.19 -15.53
CA ALA A 191 2.53 12.43 -16.09
C ALA A 191 3.26 13.63 -15.45
N PRO A 192 2.63 14.80 -15.21
CA PRO A 192 3.29 15.91 -14.53
C PRO A 192 3.79 15.56 -13.12
N LEU A 193 2.97 14.86 -12.34
CA LEU A 193 3.33 14.43 -10.98
C LEU A 193 4.47 13.40 -10.99
N ALA A 194 4.45 12.47 -11.94
CA ALA A 194 5.54 11.53 -12.14
C ALA A 194 6.84 12.26 -12.56
N GLY A 195 6.73 13.31 -13.40
CA GLY A 195 7.85 14.18 -13.74
C GLY A 195 8.44 14.90 -12.53
N ILE A 196 7.60 15.39 -11.62
CA ILE A 196 8.04 15.98 -10.34
C ILE A 196 8.79 14.94 -9.50
N LEU A 197 8.29 13.70 -9.43
CA LEU A 197 9.00 12.61 -8.72
C LEU A 197 10.38 12.37 -9.33
N VAL A 198 10.50 12.29 -10.67
CA VAL A 198 11.78 12.10 -11.36
C VAL A 198 12.76 13.22 -11.00
N VAL A 199 12.34 14.48 -11.13
CA VAL A 199 13.18 15.64 -10.80
C VAL A 199 13.59 15.62 -9.32
N ALA A 200 12.63 15.36 -8.43
CA ALA A 200 12.88 15.33 -6.99
C ALA A 200 13.89 14.25 -6.59
N MET A 201 13.87 13.08 -7.26
CA MET A 201 14.81 11.99 -6.98
C MET A 201 16.28 12.34 -7.27
N PHE A 202 16.56 13.35 -8.11
CA PHE A 202 17.93 13.84 -8.33
C PHE A 202 18.51 14.54 -7.11
N PHE A 203 17.68 15.09 -6.23
CA PHE A 203 18.10 15.83 -5.04
C PHE A 203 18.19 14.96 -3.79
N LEU A 204 17.64 13.73 -3.82
CA LEU A 204 17.63 12.85 -2.66
C LEU A 204 18.94 12.10 -2.47
N PRO A 205 19.36 11.83 -1.21
CA PRO A 205 20.58 11.09 -0.91
C PRO A 205 20.44 9.60 -1.26
N THR A 206 21.56 8.93 -1.52
CA THR A 206 21.61 7.48 -1.64
C THR A 206 21.40 6.84 -0.27
N SER A 207 20.81 5.64 -0.21
CA SER A 207 20.63 4.92 1.06
C SER A 207 21.97 4.56 1.70
N PRO A 208 22.21 4.91 2.98
CA PRO A 208 23.42 4.50 3.71
C PRO A 208 23.55 2.98 3.81
N ARG A 209 22.43 2.28 4.07
CA ARG A 209 22.40 0.82 4.18
C ARG A 209 22.83 0.14 2.87
N TRP A 210 22.37 0.65 1.73
CA TRP A 210 22.78 0.14 0.43
C TRP A 210 24.28 0.39 0.17
N LEU A 211 24.79 1.58 0.48
CA LEU A 211 26.23 1.89 0.34
C LEU A 211 27.08 0.93 1.15
N MET A 212 26.71 0.65 2.40
CA MET A 212 27.43 -0.33 3.23
C MET A 212 27.32 -1.75 2.68
N SER A 213 26.19 -2.16 2.12
CA SER A 213 26.05 -3.48 1.47
C SER A 213 26.99 -3.63 0.25
N LYS A 214 27.42 -2.50 -0.33
CA LYS A 214 28.42 -2.43 -1.42
C LYS A 214 29.84 -2.13 -0.93
N ARG A 215 30.10 -2.19 0.38
CA ARG A 215 31.39 -1.89 1.02
C ARG A 215 31.90 -0.47 0.76
N ARG A 216 30.98 0.49 0.61
CA ARG A 216 31.27 1.92 0.41
C ARG A 216 31.02 2.67 1.72
N ASP A 217 31.74 2.29 2.78
CA ASP A 217 31.52 2.73 4.15
C ASP A 217 31.74 4.24 4.33
N ASP A 218 32.79 4.82 3.67
CA ASP A 218 33.09 6.26 3.76
C ASP A 218 31.96 7.12 3.15
N GLU A 219 31.40 6.69 2.04
CA GLU A 219 30.28 7.38 1.43
C GLU A 219 29.00 7.23 2.28
N ALA A 220 28.78 6.06 2.89
CA ALA A 220 27.68 5.84 3.82
C ALA A 220 27.78 6.80 5.02
N LEU A 221 28.97 6.94 5.59
CA LEU A 221 29.23 7.88 6.68
C LEU A 221 28.98 9.33 6.25
N GLY A 222 29.43 9.73 5.06
CA GLY A 222 29.20 11.05 4.52
C GLY A 222 27.69 11.37 4.32
N VAL A 223 26.91 10.39 3.91
CA VAL A 223 25.44 10.54 3.81
C VAL A 223 24.80 10.62 5.19
N LEU A 224 25.22 9.74 6.14
CA LEU A 224 24.69 9.76 7.51
C LEU A 224 24.98 11.09 8.21
N LEU A 225 26.18 11.64 8.04
CA LEU A 225 26.52 12.99 8.57
C LEU A 225 25.55 14.06 8.05
N LYS A 226 25.28 14.08 6.74
CA LYS A 226 24.30 15.02 6.16
C LYS A 226 22.89 14.79 6.71
N LEU A 227 22.47 13.55 6.89
CA LEU A 227 21.15 13.20 7.42
C LEU A 227 21.02 13.50 8.92
N ARG A 228 22.11 13.48 9.68
CA ARG A 228 22.15 13.64 11.15
C ARG A 228 22.77 14.98 11.60
N GLN A 229 22.70 16.00 10.75
CA GLN A 229 23.18 17.37 11.04
C GLN A 229 24.67 17.44 11.44
N ASN A 230 25.52 16.63 10.84
CA ASN A 230 26.94 16.50 11.14
C ASN A 230 27.25 16.04 12.59
N ASP A 231 26.29 15.40 13.28
CA ASP A 231 26.57 14.71 14.54
C ASP A 231 27.36 13.43 14.25
N ALA A 232 28.67 13.51 14.40
CA ALA A 232 29.57 12.39 14.13
C ALA A 232 29.33 11.18 15.06
N GLY A 233 28.94 11.42 16.32
CA GLY A 233 28.65 10.36 17.28
C GLY A 233 27.43 9.54 16.88
N VAL A 234 26.34 10.22 16.52
CA VAL A 234 25.11 9.56 16.05
C VAL A 234 25.33 8.84 14.71
N ALA A 235 26.05 9.47 13.76
CA ALA A 235 26.33 8.88 12.46
C ALA A 235 27.20 7.60 12.57
N GLN A 236 28.21 7.60 13.41
CA GLN A 236 29.07 6.42 13.63
C GLN A 236 28.34 5.29 14.35
N ALA A 237 27.51 5.61 15.36
CA ALA A 237 26.69 4.62 16.06
C ALA A 237 25.71 3.95 15.10
N GLU A 238 25.05 4.73 14.23
CA GLU A 238 24.13 4.20 13.23
C GLU A 238 24.87 3.37 12.16
N LEU A 239 26.06 3.77 11.73
CA LEU A 239 26.92 3.01 10.82
C LEU A 239 27.27 1.64 11.43
N ALA A 240 27.64 1.59 12.71
CA ALA A 240 27.94 0.35 13.41
C ALA A 240 26.70 -0.56 13.51
N ALA A 241 25.53 -0.02 13.83
CA ALA A 241 24.27 -0.75 13.88
C ALA A 241 23.89 -1.35 12.51
N ILE A 242 24.05 -0.58 11.43
CA ILE A 242 23.80 -1.07 10.06
C ILE A 242 24.78 -2.22 9.73
N ARG A 243 26.06 -2.07 10.08
CA ARG A 243 27.08 -3.11 9.84
C ARG A 243 26.72 -4.42 10.57
N GLN A 244 26.26 -4.33 11.80
CA GLN A 244 25.83 -5.49 12.58
C GLN A 244 24.60 -6.15 11.95
N SER A 245 23.60 -5.36 11.50
CA SER A 245 22.40 -5.90 10.88
C SER A 245 22.67 -6.62 9.56
N LEU A 246 23.61 -6.11 8.74
CA LEU A 246 24.00 -6.74 7.47
C LEU A 246 24.71 -8.10 7.65
N GLN A 247 25.36 -8.32 8.79
CA GLN A 247 26.00 -9.63 9.11
C GLN A 247 24.96 -10.71 9.43
N VAL A 248 23.79 -10.33 9.92
CA VAL A 248 22.71 -11.24 10.32
C VAL A 248 21.77 -11.56 9.15
N GLU A 249 21.79 -10.78 8.06
CA GLU A 249 20.94 -11.01 6.91
C GLU A 249 21.24 -12.35 6.23
N GLY A 250 20.32 -13.30 6.35
CA GLY A 250 20.39 -14.61 5.71
C GLY A 250 19.68 -14.63 4.35
N ASN A 251 20.00 -15.67 3.56
CA ASN A 251 19.29 -15.91 2.30
C ASN A 251 17.88 -16.47 2.60
N GLY A 252 16.85 -15.61 2.50
CA GLY A 252 15.45 -15.95 2.78
C GLY A 252 14.94 -17.12 1.94
N PHE A 253 15.34 -17.23 0.68
CA PHE A 253 14.98 -18.38 -0.18
C PHE A 253 15.57 -19.69 0.34
N ARG A 254 16.82 -19.68 0.79
CA ARG A 254 17.45 -20.85 1.41
C ARG A 254 16.74 -21.25 2.71
N LEU A 255 16.35 -20.25 3.52
CA LEU A 255 15.60 -20.47 4.75
C LEU A 255 14.21 -21.07 4.43
N PHE A 256 13.51 -20.56 3.43
CA PHE A 256 12.22 -21.09 2.96
C PHE A 256 12.32 -22.58 2.56
N ARG A 257 13.37 -22.96 1.84
CA ARG A 257 13.57 -24.35 1.45
C ARG A 257 13.87 -25.29 2.63
N LYS A 258 14.62 -24.80 3.64
CA LYS A 258 15.13 -25.63 4.73
C LYS A 258 14.25 -25.63 5.97
N ASN A 259 13.47 -24.57 6.23
CA ASN A 259 12.72 -24.40 7.47
C ASN A 259 11.20 -24.46 7.22
N GLY A 260 10.55 -25.51 7.75
CA GLY A 260 9.10 -25.72 7.65
C GLY A 260 8.29 -24.64 8.38
N ASN A 261 8.80 -24.12 9.49
CA ASN A 261 8.11 -23.08 10.26
C ASN A 261 8.11 -21.75 9.53
N PHE A 262 9.22 -21.39 8.87
CA PHE A 262 9.27 -20.23 8.00
C PHE A 262 8.32 -20.36 6.79
N ARG A 263 8.23 -21.55 6.19
CA ARG A 263 7.22 -21.78 5.13
C ARG A 263 5.80 -21.51 5.61
N ARG A 264 5.45 -21.96 6.83
CA ARG A 264 4.11 -21.74 7.40
C ARG A 264 3.80 -20.26 7.58
N SER A 265 4.73 -19.43 8.06
CA SER A 265 4.52 -17.98 8.18
C SER A 265 4.44 -17.30 6.82
N THR A 266 5.28 -17.70 5.85
CA THR A 266 5.22 -17.18 4.49
C THR A 266 3.88 -17.47 3.83
N PHE A 267 3.37 -18.72 3.92
CA PHE A 267 2.05 -19.08 3.40
C PHE A 267 0.92 -18.34 4.12
N LEU A 268 1.03 -18.10 5.42
CA LEU A 268 0.05 -17.29 6.15
C LEU A 268 0.04 -15.84 5.64
N GLY A 269 1.21 -15.25 5.37
CA GLY A 269 1.31 -13.92 4.77
C GLY A 269 0.69 -13.86 3.37
N MET A 270 0.93 -14.87 2.54
CA MET A 270 0.30 -15.00 1.22
C MET A 270 -1.22 -15.14 1.33
N LEU A 271 -1.71 -15.96 2.26
CA LEU A 271 -3.15 -16.14 2.51
C LEU A 271 -3.81 -14.83 2.96
N LEU A 272 -3.16 -14.06 3.84
CA LEU A 272 -3.66 -12.76 4.27
C LEU A 272 -3.83 -11.79 3.10
N GLN A 273 -2.87 -11.74 2.20
CA GLN A 273 -2.93 -10.88 1.02
C GLN A 273 -4.00 -11.36 0.02
N PHE A 274 -4.15 -12.67 -0.15
CA PHE A 274 -5.25 -13.24 -0.92
C PHE A 274 -6.61 -12.83 -0.33
N MET A 275 -6.80 -13.03 0.98
CA MET A 275 -8.04 -12.66 1.67
C MET A 275 -8.35 -11.17 1.50
N GLN A 276 -7.36 -10.29 1.61
CA GLN A 276 -7.53 -8.85 1.43
C GLN A 276 -8.12 -8.50 0.06
N GLN A 277 -7.61 -9.10 -1.01
CA GLN A 277 -8.05 -8.80 -2.37
C GLN A 277 -9.43 -9.37 -2.68
N PHE A 278 -9.70 -10.59 -2.22
CA PHE A 278 -10.97 -11.27 -2.43
C PHE A 278 -12.11 -10.79 -1.52
N THR A 279 -11.90 -9.76 -0.69
CA THR A 279 -13.02 -9.04 -0.03
C THR A 279 -13.95 -8.35 -1.02
N GLY A 280 -13.46 -8.01 -2.22
CA GLY A 280 -14.18 -7.19 -3.21
C GLY A 280 -13.92 -5.69 -3.10
N ALA A 281 -13.02 -5.25 -2.20
CA ALA A 281 -12.76 -3.81 -2.01
C ALA A 281 -12.22 -3.14 -3.27
N ASN A 282 -11.24 -3.76 -3.93
CA ASN A 282 -10.66 -3.21 -5.15
C ASN A 282 -11.65 -3.19 -6.33
N VAL A 283 -12.59 -4.14 -6.38
CA VAL A 283 -13.70 -4.09 -7.32
C VAL A 283 -14.49 -2.80 -7.18
N ILE A 284 -14.83 -2.44 -5.95
CA ILE A 284 -15.56 -1.19 -5.68
C ILE A 284 -14.72 0.01 -6.13
N LEU A 285 -13.42 0.04 -5.84
CA LEU A 285 -12.55 1.16 -6.21
C LEU A 285 -12.40 1.33 -7.73
N TYR A 286 -12.29 0.24 -8.48
CA TYR A 286 -12.09 0.29 -9.94
C TYR A 286 -13.38 0.51 -10.71
N TYR A 287 -14.50 -0.01 -10.20
CA TYR A 287 -15.77 -0.01 -10.88
C TYR A 287 -16.84 0.85 -10.17
N ALA A 288 -16.43 1.77 -9.26
CA ALA A 288 -17.33 2.58 -8.46
C ALA A 288 -18.43 3.28 -9.28
N PRO A 289 -18.14 4.00 -10.40
CA PRO A 289 -19.19 4.62 -11.19
C PRO A 289 -20.18 3.62 -11.80
N LYS A 290 -19.71 2.42 -12.18
CA LYS A 290 -20.56 1.35 -12.70
C LYS A 290 -21.48 0.79 -11.61
N ILE A 291 -20.93 0.56 -10.42
CA ILE A 291 -21.69 0.07 -9.26
C ILE A 291 -22.73 1.11 -8.80
N LEU A 292 -22.35 2.39 -8.75
CA LEU A 292 -23.28 3.48 -8.45
C LEU A 292 -24.40 3.59 -9.51
N GLY A 293 -24.08 3.32 -10.78
CA GLY A 293 -25.06 3.20 -11.84
C GLY A 293 -26.04 2.04 -11.62
N LEU A 294 -25.54 0.87 -11.20
CA LEU A 294 -26.37 -0.27 -10.82
C LEU A 294 -27.24 0.04 -9.59
N ALA A 295 -26.73 0.87 -8.67
CA ALA A 295 -27.47 1.34 -7.50
C ALA A 295 -28.51 2.44 -7.81
N GLY A 296 -28.69 2.83 -9.09
CA GLY A 296 -29.77 3.72 -9.52
C GLY A 296 -29.37 5.17 -9.75
N ILE A 297 -28.08 5.55 -9.62
CA ILE A 297 -27.63 6.91 -9.98
C ILE A 297 -27.65 7.07 -11.49
N ALA A 298 -28.50 7.96 -12.00
CA ALA A 298 -28.79 8.07 -13.43
C ALA A 298 -27.66 8.72 -14.23
N THR A 299 -27.14 9.89 -13.81
CA THR A 299 -26.20 10.66 -14.61
C THR A 299 -24.76 10.24 -14.42
N GLY A 300 -23.94 10.35 -15.47
CA GLY A 300 -22.52 10.04 -15.39
C GLY A 300 -21.76 10.96 -14.44
N ALA A 301 -22.10 12.24 -14.42
CA ALA A 301 -21.50 13.23 -13.52
C ALA A 301 -21.81 12.91 -12.04
N ASP A 302 -23.06 12.58 -11.72
CA ASP A 302 -23.45 12.25 -10.35
C ASP A 302 -22.75 10.98 -9.85
N ARG A 303 -22.52 9.99 -10.73
CA ARG A 303 -21.72 8.79 -10.42
C ARG A 303 -20.28 9.14 -10.07
N MET A 304 -19.68 10.08 -10.81
CA MET A 304 -18.31 10.54 -10.53
C MET A 304 -18.24 11.28 -9.19
N TRP A 305 -19.18 12.20 -8.90
CA TRP A 305 -19.24 12.87 -7.60
C TRP A 305 -19.57 11.91 -6.45
N GLY A 306 -20.40 10.90 -6.69
CA GLY A 306 -20.62 9.81 -5.72
C GLY A 306 -19.34 9.03 -5.43
N THR A 307 -18.51 8.80 -6.45
CA THR A 307 -17.19 8.16 -6.29
C THR A 307 -16.23 9.03 -5.48
N VAL A 308 -16.25 10.37 -5.68
CA VAL A 308 -15.50 11.32 -4.83
C VAL A 308 -15.92 11.19 -3.36
N ALA A 309 -17.22 11.13 -3.09
CA ALA A 309 -17.71 10.97 -1.72
C ALA A 309 -17.20 9.66 -1.06
N ILE A 310 -17.20 8.56 -1.80
CA ILE A 310 -16.60 7.29 -1.36
C ILE A 310 -15.10 7.48 -1.04
N GLY A 311 -14.35 8.16 -1.90
CA GLY A 311 -12.93 8.44 -1.70
C GLY A 311 -12.65 9.27 -0.46
N VAL A 312 -13.45 10.32 -0.21
CA VAL A 312 -13.35 11.15 1.01
C VAL A 312 -13.57 10.31 2.27
N LEU A 313 -14.65 9.53 2.30
CA LEU A 313 -14.97 8.69 3.44
C LEU A 313 -13.91 7.62 3.70
N MET A 314 -13.37 7.03 2.63
CA MET A 314 -12.26 6.08 2.74
C MET A 314 -10.98 6.71 3.31
N ALA A 315 -10.63 7.92 2.86
CA ALA A 315 -9.47 8.63 3.37
C ALA A 315 -9.62 8.97 4.86
N LEU A 316 -10.80 9.48 5.27
CA LEU A 316 -11.12 9.76 6.67
C LEU A 316 -11.09 8.49 7.54
N ALA A 317 -11.68 7.40 7.05
CA ALA A 317 -11.68 6.12 7.76
C ALA A 317 -10.26 5.56 7.93
N THR A 318 -9.40 5.69 6.91
CA THR A 318 -7.99 5.26 7.00
C THR A 318 -7.22 6.07 8.04
N PHE A 319 -7.45 7.38 8.11
CA PHE A 319 -6.83 8.25 9.12
C PHE A 319 -7.21 7.80 10.56
N ILE A 320 -8.48 7.47 10.78
CA ILE A 320 -8.95 6.93 12.06
C ILE A 320 -8.31 5.56 12.35
N ALA A 321 -8.23 4.69 11.33
CA ALA A 321 -7.70 3.34 11.45
C ALA A 321 -6.29 3.31 12.02
N VAL A 322 -5.39 4.18 11.53
CA VAL A 322 -4.00 4.26 11.99
C VAL A 322 -3.91 4.44 13.51
N SER A 323 -4.84 5.17 14.12
CA SER A 323 -4.87 5.40 15.56
C SER A 323 -5.51 4.24 16.35
N GLN A 324 -6.31 3.40 15.72
CA GLN A 324 -7.09 2.34 16.39
C GLN A 324 -6.42 0.96 16.35
N VAL A 325 -5.57 0.69 15.36
CA VAL A 325 -4.94 -0.63 15.17
C VAL A 325 -4.18 -1.10 16.42
N ASP A 326 -3.43 -0.20 17.06
CA ASP A 326 -2.67 -0.54 18.27
C ASP A 326 -3.53 -0.59 19.55
N ARG A 327 -4.70 0.06 19.54
CA ARG A 327 -5.62 0.06 20.69
C ARG A 327 -6.51 -1.16 20.71
N ILE A 328 -7.11 -1.53 19.59
CA ILE A 328 -8.08 -2.63 19.49
C ILE A 328 -7.37 -3.98 19.32
N GLY A 329 -6.31 -4.02 18.52
CA GLY A 329 -5.61 -5.24 18.13
C GLY A 329 -5.94 -5.66 16.68
N ARG A 330 -5.08 -6.53 16.15
CA ARG A 330 -5.16 -6.90 14.72
C ARG A 330 -6.33 -7.84 14.44
N LYS A 331 -6.46 -8.85 15.27
CA LYS A 331 -7.47 -9.92 15.08
C LYS A 331 -8.91 -9.45 15.29
N PRO A 332 -9.26 -8.68 16.37
CA PRO A 332 -10.61 -8.12 16.53
C PRO A 332 -11.01 -7.18 15.39
N LEU A 333 -10.08 -6.33 14.89
CA LEU A 333 -10.36 -5.45 13.78
C LEU A 333 -10.70 -6.23 12.49
N LEU A 334 -10.02 -7.34 12.21
CA LEU A 334 -10.33 -8.18 11.06
C LEU A 334 -11.69 -8.88 11.22
N TYR A 335 -12.05 -9.33 12.43
CA TYR A 335 -13.37 -9.93 12.67
C TYR A 335 -14.50 -8.95 12.37
N ILE A 336 -14.43 -7.75 12.99
CA ILE A 336 -15.43 -6.71 12.77
C ILE A 336 -15.47 -6.32 11.29
N GLY A 337 -14.30 -6.12 10.69
CA GLY A 337 -14.18 -5.73 9.30
C GLY A 337 -14.81 -6.74 8.35
N TYR A 338 -14.42 -8.01 8.41
CA TYR A 338 -14.98 -9.03 7.53
C TYR A 338 -16.47 -9.28 7.79
N ALA A 339 -16.94 -9.17 9.04
CA ALA A 339 -18.36 -9.31 9.36
C ALA A 339 -19.21 -8.19 8.72
N VAL A 340 -18.78 -6.93 8.88
CA VAL A 340 -19.48 -5.78 8.30
C VAL A 340 -19.39 -5.83 6.76
N MET A 341 -18.21 -6.09 6.20
CA MET A 341 -18.04 -6.23 4.73
C MET A 341 -18.92 -7.35 4.18
N GLY A 342 -18.96 -8.51 4.84
CA GLY A 342 -19.82 -9.63 4.45
C GLY A 342 -21.30 -9.28 4.49
N ALA A 343 -21.76 -8.64 5.56
CA ALA A 343 -23.15 -8.19 5.70
C ALA A 343 -23.52 -7.15 4.63
N CYS A 344 -22.64 -6.17 4.35
CA CYS A 344 -22.86 -5.17 3.29
C CYS A 344 -22.95 -5.81 1.90
N MET A 345 -22.03 -6.74 1.58
CA MET A 345 -22.05 -7.46 0.29
C MET A 345 -23.29 -8.32 0.16
N LEU A 346 -23.72 -9.01 1.23
CA LEU A 346 -24.96 -9.78 1.23
C LEU A 346 -26.18 -8.89 1.03
N GLY A 347 -26.26 -7.78 1.75
CA GLY A 347 -27.34 -6.81 1.60
C GLY A 347 -27.44 -6.26 0.18
N MET A 348 -26.30 -5.85 -0.42
CA MET A 348 -26.26 -5.43 -1.83
C MET A 348 -26.67 -6.58 -2.77
N GLY A 349 -26.18 -7.80 -2.54
CA GLY A 349 -26.54 -8.98 -3.33
C GLY A 349 -28.05 -9.24 -3.33
N VAL A 350 -28.68 -9.18 -2.17
CA VAL A 350 -30.15 -9.34 -2.02
C VAL A 350 -30.88 -8.20 -2.74
N LEU A 351 -30.49 -6.95 -2.54
CA LEU A 351 -31.12 -5.81 -3.20
C LEU A 351 -31.04 -5.88 -4.73
N PHE A 352 -29.88 -6.27 -5.28
CA PHE A 352 -29.73 -6.44 -6.74
C PHE A 352 -30.51 -7.65 -7.28
N THR A 353 -30.76 -8.66 -6.47
CA THR A 353 -31.58 -9.82 -6.88
C THR A 353 -33.08 -9.49 -6.86
N VAL A 354 -33.55 -8.78 -5.82
CA VAL A 354 -34.95 -8.36 -5.69
C VAL A 354 -35.29 -7.24 -6.66
N GLY A 355 -34.32 -6.42 -7.02
CA GLY A 355 -34.44 -5.25 -7.89
C GLY A 355 -34.56 -3.94 -7.12
N LEU A 356 -33.98 -2.88 -7.70
CA LEU A 356 -34.01 -1.53 -7.15
C LEU A 356 -35.22 -0.78 -7.69
N GLY A 357 -36.40 -1.10 -7.17
CA GLY A 357 -37.67 -0.52 -7.66
C GLY A 357 -37.97 0.89 -7.11
N THR A 358 -37.27 1.36 -6.08
CA THR A 358 -37.56 2.64 -5.39
C THR A 358 -36.28 3.42 -5.07
N ALA A 359 -36.44 4.76 -4.93
CA ALA A 359 -35.34 5.61 -4.46
C ALA A 359 -34.84 5.20 -3.06
N PHE A 360 -35.69 4.61 -2.24
CA PHE A 360 -35.32 4.09 -0.93
C PHE A 360 -34.34 2.88 -1.02
N SER A 361 -34.63 1.91 -1.90
CA SER A 361 -33.76 0.76 -2.11
C SER A 361 -32.40 1.17 -2.72
N ALA A 362 -32.39 2.16 -3.60
CA ALA A 362 -31.18 2.77 -4.13
C ALA A 362 -30.34 3.44 -3.01
N GLY A 363 -31.00 4.18 -2.11
CA GLY A 363 -30.35 4.78 -0.94
C GLY A 363 -29.71 3.76 -0.01
N ILE A 364 -30.39 2.63 0.24
CA ILE A 364 -29.85 1.53 1.04
C ILE A 364 -28.61 0.92 0.35
N ALA A 365 -28.64 0.67 -0.95
CA ALA A 365 -27.49 0.13 -1.67
C ALA A 365 -26.26 1.04 -1.56
N ILE A 366 -26.43 2.35 -1.68
CA ILE A 366 -25.37 3.34 -1.52
C ILE A 366 -24.85 3.36 -0.06
N ALA A 367 -25.74 3.29 0.93
CA ALA A 367 -25.36 3.25 2.33
C ALA A 367 -24.52 1.98 2.67
N LEU A 368 -24.93 0.83 2.13
CA LEU A 368 -24.18 -0.43 2.27
C LEU A 368 -22.80 -0.35 1.59
N LEU A 369 -22.72 0.28 0.42
CA LEU A 369 -21.47 0.50 -0.28
C LEU A 369 -20.52 1.37 0.55
N ILE A 370 -21.00 2.46 1.12
CA ILE A 370 -20.24 3.34 2.00
C ILE A 370 -19.77 2.60 3.27
N ALA A 371 -20.68 1.87 3.92
CA ALA A 371 -20.35 1.09 5.11
C ALA A 371 -19.28 0.03 4.82
N PHE A 372 -19.36 -0.63 3.68
CA PHE A 372 -18.35 -1.56 3.20
C PHE A 372 -16.96 -0.91 3.07
N VAL A 373 -16.89 0.23 2.37
CA VAL A 373 -15.60 0.93 2.11
C VAL A 373 -14.98 1.44 3.42
N ILE A 374 -15.79 2.00 4.31
CA ILE A 374 -15.33 2.43 5.65
C ILE A 374 -14.79 1.23 6.42
N SER A 375 -15.52 0.11 6.44
CA SER A 375 -15.10 -1.09 7.14
C SER A 375 -13.79 -1.66 6.61
N TYR A 376 -13.63 -1.71 5.28
CA TYR A 376 -12.39 -2.11 4.64
C TYR A 376 -11.22 -1.20 5.04
N ALA A 377 -11.40 0.11 4.94
CA ALA A 377 -10.37 1.11 5.24
C ALA A 377 -9.93 1.07 6.72
N MET A 378 -10.85 0.72 7.63
CA MET A 378 -10.56 0.61 9.06
C MET A 378 -9.98 -0.74 9.48
N SER A 379 -10.07 -1.77 8.65
CA SER A 379 -9.68 -3.13 9.04
C SER A 379 -8.67 -3.76 8.07
N ALA A 380 -9.16 -4.43 7.01
CA ALA A 380 -8.33 -5.25 6.14
C ALA A 380 -7.25 -4.44 5.40
N ALA A 381 -7.51 -3.16 5.05
CA ALA A 381 -6.56 -2.34 4.33
C ALA A 381 -5.23 -2.15 5.10
N PRO A 382 -5.20 -1.66 6.34
CA PRO A 382 -3.96 -1.50 7.09
C PRO A 382 -3.50 -2.78 7.79
N VAL A 383 -4.41 -3.56 8.39
CA VAL A 383 -4.08 -4.65 9.30
C VAL A 383 -3.37 -5.80 8.59
N VAL A 384 -3.75 -6.11 7.36
CA VAL A 384 -3.14 -7.21 6.60
C VAL A 384 -1.67 -6.94 6.31
N TRP A 385 -1.30 -5.71 5.91
CA TRP A 385 0.10 -5.33 5.67
C TRP A 385 0.95 -5.37 6.94
N ILE A 386 0.38 -4.90 8.05
CA ILE A 386 1.04 -4.96 9.37
C ILE A 386 1.30 -6.41 9.75
N LEU A 387 0.29 -7.27 9.71
CA LEU A 387 0.44 -8.69 10.04
C LEU A 387 1.43 -9.39 9.13
N CYS A 388 1.41 -9.13 7.81
CA CYS A 388 2.37 -9.72 6.87
C CYS A 388 3.82 -9.42 7.26
N SER A 389 4.10 -8.27 7.87
CA SER A 389 5.43 -7.92 8.33
C SER A 389 5.76 -8.49 9.73
N GLU A 390 4.76 -8.52 10.64
CA GLU A 390 4.94 -8.95 12.04
C GLU A 390 5.12 -10.47 12.19
N ILE A 391 4.47 -11.26 11.33
CA ILE A 391 4.54 -12.73 11.39
C ILE A 391 5.80 -13.32 10.73
N GLN A 392 6.59 -12.50 9.99
CA GLN A 392 7.81 -12.98 9.35
C GLN A 392 9.01 -12.84 10.30
N PRO A 393 9.85 -13.90 10.42
CA PRO A 393 11.08 -13.82 11.19
C PRO A 393 12.03 -12.82 10.58
N LEU A 394 12.85 -12.14 11.39
CA LEU A 394 13.80 -11.13 10.97
C LEU A 394 14.73 -11.66 9.86
N ASN A 395 15.21 -12.91 10.07
CA ASN A 395 16.03 -13.60 9.10
C ASN A 395 15.17 -14.23 7.99
N GLY A 396 14.95 -13.49 6.92
CA GLY A 396 14.14 -13.91 5.77
C GLY A 396 12.86 -13.09 5.57
N ARG A 397 12.63 -12.06 6.40
CA ARG A 397 11.45 -11.19 6.31
C ARG A 397 11.24 -10.63 4.92
N ASP A 398 12.30 -10.16 4.26
CA ASP A 398 12.24 -9.59 2.93
C ASP A 398 11.68 -10.59 1.91
N PHE A 399 12.08 -11.86 2.00
CA PHE A 399 11.55 -12.91 1.14
C PHE A 399 10.06 -13.19 1.43
N GLY A 400 9.68 -13.33 2.71
CA GLY A 400 8.30 -13.60 3.10
C GLY A 400 7.34 -12.47 2.72
N VAL A 401 7.75 -11.21 2.94
CA VAL A 401 6.98 -10.03 2.53
C VAL A 401 6.90 -9.91 1.02
N SER A 402 7.99 -10.20 0.28
CA SER A 402 7.96 -10.21 -1.19
C SER A 402 6.96 -11.23 -1.74
N CYS A 403 6.96 -12.46 -1.21
CA CYS A 403 5.98 -13.49 -1.60
C CYS A 403 4.54 -13.01 -1.34
N SER A 404 4.30 -12.40 -0.18
CA SER A 404 3.00 -11.84 0.18
C SER A 404 2.59 -10.72 -0.79
N THR A 405 3.51 -9.82 -1.14
CA THR A 405 3.26 -8.70 -2.07
C THR A 405 2.95 -9.20 -3.48
N VAL A 406 3.69 -10.19 -3.97
CA VAL A 406 3.40 -10.80 -5.28
C VAL A 406 2.01 -11.45 -5.27
N THR A 407 1.66 -12.17 -4.20
CA THR A 407 0.32 -12.75 -4.03
C THR A 407 -0.77 -11.68 -4.03
N ASN A 408 -0.52 -10.54 -3.40
CA ASN A 408 -1.44 -9.38 -3.41
C ASN A 408 -1.73 -8.94 -4.85
N TRP A 409 -0.69 -8.68 -5.64
CA TRP A 409 -0.85 -8.21 -7.02
C TRP A 409 -1.50 -9.23 -7.94
N VAL A 410 -1.12 -10.51 -7.81
CA VAL A 410 -1.74 -11.60 -8.60
C VAL A 410 -3.21 -11.77 -8.22
N SER A 411 -3.55 -11.75 -6.94
CA SER A 411 -4.93 -11.82 -6.47
C SER A 411 -5.76 -10.62 -6.95
N ASN A 412 -5.18 -9.42 -6.90
CA ASN A 412 -5.81 -8.21 -7.39
C ASN A 412 -6.05 -8.27 -8.92
N PHE A 413 -5.07 -8.80 -9.67
CA PHE A 413 -5.24 -9.08 -11.11
C PHE A 413 -6.44 -9.99 -11.35
N ILE A 414 -6.54 -11.12 -10.65
CA ILE A 414 -7.63 -12.09 -10.82
C ILE A 414 -8.98 -11.40 -10.54
N VAL A 415 -9.09 -10.69 -9.43
CA VAL A 415 -10.33 -10.00 -9.03
C VAL A 415 -10.71 -8.93 -10.06
N GLY A 416 -9.74 -8.12 -10.54
CA GLY A 416 -9.98 -7.09 -11.54
C GLY A 416 -10.34 -7.64 -12.93
N ALA A 417 -9.74 -8.78 -13.31
CA ALA A 417 -9.93 -9.43 -14.61
C ALA A 417 -11.17 -10.32 -14.70
N THR A 418 -11.92 -10.49 -13.61
CA THR A 418 -13.08 -11.42 -13.60
C THR A 418 -14.38 -10.75 -13.19
N PHE A 419 -14.35 -9.55 -12.64
CA PHE A 419 -15.54 -8.96 -12.03
C PHE A 419 -16.69 -8.69 -13.02
N LEU A 420 -16.42 -8.08 -14.17
CA LEU A 420 -17.46 -7.77 -15.14
C LEU A 420 -18.02 -9.06 -15.76
N SER A 421 -17.15 -10.02 -16.04
CA SER A 421 -17.53 -11.37 -16.51
C SER A 421 -18.41 -12.10 -15.49
N LEU A 422 -18.11 -11.96 -14.19
CA LEU A 422 -18.97 -12.52 -13.13
C LEU A 422 -20.35 -11.83 -13.08
N LEU A 423 -20.40 -10.51 -13.26
CA LEU A 423 -21.68 -9.77 -13.31
C LEU A 423 -22.56 -10.25 -14.47
N THR A 424 -21.97 -10.54 -15.63
CA THR A 424 -22.70 -10.97 -16.83
C THR A 424 -23.07 -12.45 -16.79
N THR A 425 -22.23 -13.31 -16.24
CA THR A 425 -22.45 -14.78 -16.23
C THR A 425 -23.28 -15.27 -15.04
N LEU A 426 -23.00 -14.76 -13.83
CA LEU A 426 -23.69 -15.17 -12.60
C LEU A 426 -24.84 -14.23 -12.24
N GLY A 427 -24.86 -13.03 -12.83
CA GLY A 427 -25.76 -11.95 -12.44
C GLY A 427 -25.23 -11.12 -11.28
N THR A 428 -25.71 -9.88 -11.19
CA THR A 428 -25.23 -8.90 -10.22
C THR A 428 -25.42 -9.35 -8.78
N GLY A 429 -26.62 -9.78 -8.41
CA GLY A 429 -26.94 -10.20 -7.05
C GLY A 429 -26.08 -11.39 -6.58
N THR A 430 -25.97 -12.42 -7.41
CA THR A 430 -25.17 -13.64 -7.09
C THR A 430 -23.69 -13.30 -6.92
N THR A 431 -23.15 -12.41 -7.75
CA THR A 431 -21.75 -11.98 -7.66
C THR A 431 -21.46 -11.30 -6.31
N PHE A 432 -22.34 -10.39 -5.86
CA PHE A 432 -22.19 -9.77 -4.55
C PHE A 432 -22.38 -10.77 -3.40
N CYS A 433 -23.31 -11.73 -3.52
CA CYS A 433 -23.46 -12.81 -2.54
C CYS A 433 -22.23 -13.72 -2.47
N MET A 434 -21.55 -13.97 -3.59
CA MET A 434 -20.28 -14.71 -3.62
C MET A 434 -19.19 -13.98 -2.81
N TYR A 435 -19.02 -12.67 -3.00
CA TYR A 435 -18.10 -11.88 -2.18
C TYR A 435 -18.49 -11.86 -0.71
N ALA A 436 -19.79 -11.85 -0.39
CA ALA A 436 -20.28 -11.98 0.98
C ALA A 436 -19.83 -13.30 1.61
N ALA A 437 -20.04 -14.42 0.91
CA ALA A 437 -19.65 -15.75 1.36
C ALA A 437 -18.13 -15.84 1.61
N LEU A 438 -17.31 -15.24 0.74
CA LEU A 438 -15.86 -15.17 0.94
C LEU A 438 -15.50 -14.37 2.20
N ASN A 439 -16.12 -13.21 2.45
CA ASN A 439 -15.88 -12.44 3.66
C ASN A 439 -16.24 -13.21 4.93
N PHE A 440 -17.35 -13.96 4.94
CA PHE A 440 -17.71 -14.83 6.07
C PHE A 440 -16.74 -16.02 6.24
N LEU A 441 -16.28 -16.61 5.14
CA LEU A 441 -15.22 -17.63 5.17
C LEU A 441 -13.94 -17.07 5.79
N PHE A 442 -13.60 -15.81 5.48
CA PHE A 442 -12.39 -15.16 6.03
C PHE A 442 -12.47 -14.98 7.54
N ILE A 443 -13.65 -14.78 8.12
CA ILE A 443 -13.82 -14.79 9.59
C ILE A 443 -13.38 -16.15 10.17
N VAL A 444 -13.78 -17.24 9.56
CA VAL A 444 -13.38 -18.59 9.99
C VAL A 444 -11.87 -18.78 9.87
N LEU A 445 -11.26 -18.33 8.76
CA LEU A 445 -9.81 -18.43 8.57
C LEU A 445 -9.03 -17.59 9.58
N VAL A 446 -9.51 -16.38 9.89
CA VAL A 446 -8.94 -15.54 10.96
C VAL A 446 -9.01 -16.27 12.32
N TYR A 447 -10.13 -16.92 12.62
CA TYR A 447 -10.29 -17.67 13.87
C TYR A 447 -9.30 -18.82 13.97
N LEU A 448 -9.14 -19.60 12.92
CA LEU A 448 -8.35 -20.83 12.92
C LEU A 448 -6.84 -20.58 12.82
N LEU A 449 -6.40 -19.59 12.05
CA LEU A 449 -5.00 -19.48 11.61
C LEU A 449 -4.27 -18.26 12.14
N LEU A 450 -4.95 -17.12 12.35
CA LEU A 450 -4.26 -15.87 12.65
C LEU A 450 -3.89 -15.75 14.12
N PRO A 451 -2.65 -15.30 14.42
CA PRO A 451 -2.26 -14.87 15.77
C PRO A 451 -2.78 -13.45 16.06
N GLU A 452 -2.94 -13.12 17.33
CA GLU A 452 -2.98 -11.72 17.78
C GLU A 452 -1.55 -11.28 18.11
N THR A 453 -1.08 -10.23 17.46
CA THR A 453 0.30 -9.76 17.60
C THR A 453 0.44 -8.51 18.44
N LYS A 454 -0.69 -7.93 18.90
CA LYS A 454 -0.70 -6.73 19.74
C LYS A 454 0.11 -6.91 21.01
N GLY A 455 1.05 -5.99 21.25
CA GLY A 455 1.85 -5.96 22.47
C GLY A 455 2.92 -7.05 22.57
N VAL A 456 3.15 -7.84 21.51
CA VAL A 456 4.18 -8.88 21.49
C VAL A 456 5.36 -8.39 20.65
N THR A 457 6.59 -8.54 21.17
CA THR A 457 7.80 -8.16 20.46
C THR A 457 8.07 -9.11 19.27
N LEU A 458 8.66 -8.59 18.21
CA LEU A 458 8.95 -9.36 17.00
C LEU A 458 9.86 -10.56 17.29
N GLU A 459 10.81 -10.40 18.22
CA GLU A 459 11.73 -11.44 18.65
C GLU A 459 10.99 -12.59 19.36
N ASN A 460 9.95 -12.28 20.15
CA ASN A 460 9.12 -13.29 20.78
C ASN A 460 8.27 -14.06 19.76
N ILE A 461 7.70 -13.36 18.79
CA ILE A 461 6.95 -13.97 17.67
C ILE A 461 7.87 -14.91 16.89
N GLU A 462 9.07 -14.44 16.51
CA GLU A 462 10.06 -15.25 15.81
C GLU A 462 10.46 -16.49 16.61
N ARG A 463 10.80 -16.34 17.87
CA ARG A 463 11.20 -17.46 18.75
C ARG A 463 10.11 -18.53 18.81
N LYS A 464 8.83 -18.14 19.04
CA LYS A 464 7.69 -19.07 19.09
C LYS A 464 7.41 -19.70 17.73
N LEU A 465 7.52 -18.94 16.65
CA LEU A 465 7.38 -19.48 15.30
C LEU A 465 8.46 -20.54 15.01
N MET A 466 9.72 -20.22 15.29
CA MET A 466 10.84 -21.11 14.99
C MET A 466 10.87 -22.36 15.89
N SER A 467 10.30 -22.29 17.09
CA SER A 467 10.13 -23.46 17.97
C SER A 467 8.94 -24.38 17.54
N GLY A 468 8.21 -24.04 16.47
CA GLY A 468 7.15 -24.88 15.93
C GLY A 468 5.79 -24.71 16.59
N VAL A 469 5.59 -23.69 17.42
CA VAL A 469 4.27 -23.35 18.00
C VAL A 469 3.24 -23.14 16.88
N ARG A 470 1.97 -23.50 17.15
CA ARG A 470 0.87 -23.28 16.20
C ARG A 470 0.77 -21.79 15.88
N LEU A 471 0.57 -21.46 14.57
CA LEU A 471 0.52 -20.06 14.09
C LEU A 471 -0.45 -19.19 14.91
N ARG A 472 -1.62 -19.71 15.24
CA ARG A 472 -2.62 -19.01 16.05
C ARG A 472 -2.10 -18.55 17.42
N ASN A 473 -1.10 -19.24 17.99
CA ASN A 473 -0.63 -19.05 19.36
C ASN A 473 0.72 -18.32 19.44
N ILE A 474 1.33 -17.95 18.31
CA ILE A 474 2.65 -17.28 18.33
C ILE A 474 2.60 -15.86 18.94
N GLY A 475 1.43 -15.26 19.01
CA GLY A 475 1.19 -13.94 19.59
C GLY A 475 0.74 -13.93 21.06
N ILE A 476 0.60 -15.12 21.68
CA ILE A 476 0.12 -15.25 23.08
C ILE A 476 1.31 -15.43 24.01
#